data_03ff9cfe751838eb9ffc8830e72ce636
#
_entry.id   03ff9cfe751838eb9ffc8830e72ce636
#
_cell.length_a   1.000
_cell.length_b   1.000
_cell.length_c   1.000
_cell.angle_alpha   90.00
_cell.angle_beta   90.00
_cell.angle_gamma   90.00
#
_symmetry.space_group_name_H-M   'P 1'
#
loop_
_entity.id
_entity.type
_entity.pdbx_description
1 polymer ?
#
loop_
_entity_poly.entity_id
_entity_poly.type
_entity_poly.pdbx_seq_one_letter_code
_entity_poly.pdbx_strand_id
1 'polypeptide(L)' 'MKEYHVVGNQRVTGNFKLYVMFNNSNDWTLWKSFNDLEDCYSERFVIPNLYNSKIVEVASDGSTEEIFFYMD' A
#
# COMPACT_ATOMS: atom_id res chain seq x y z
N MET A 1 -14.83 -7.39 -5.43
CA MET A 1 -13.90 -6.28 -5.08
C MET A 1 -14.03 -5.95 -3.60
N LYS A 2 -12.93 -5.92 -2.92
CA LYS A 2 -12.91 -5.66 -1.48
C LYS A 2 -11.79 -4.69 -1.12
N GLU A 3 -12.11 -3.80 -0.22
CA GLU A 3 -11.15 -2.84 0.31
C GLU A 3 -11.13 -2.95 1.83
N TYR A 4 -9.96 -3.06 2.39
CA TYR A 4 -9.79 -3.21 3.83
C TYR A 4 -8.88 -2.11 4.36
N HIS A 5 -9.27 -1.55 5.49
CA HIS A 5 -8.42 -0.66 6.27
C HIS A 5 -8.05 -1.39 7.54
N VAL A 6 -6.79 -1.71 7.68
CA VAL A 6 -6.31 -2.29 8.93
C VAL A 6 -6.21 -1.17 9.95
N VAL A 7 -7.01 -1.28 10.97
CA VAL A 7 -7.01 -0.28 12.03
C VAL A 7 -5.73 -0.43 12.82
N GLY A 8 -4.94 0.56 12.81
CA GLY A 8 -3.72 0.55 13.55
C GLY A 8 -3.39 1.96 13.95
N ASN A 9 -2.21 2.34 13.62
CA ASN A 9 -1.70 3.64 13.91
C ASN A 9 -2.41 4.70 13.06
N GLN A 10 -2.71 5.82 13.67
CA GLN A 10 -3.35 6.94 13.00
C GLN A 10 -2.36 7.92 12.39
N ARG A 11 -1.08 7.58 12.40
CA ARG A 11 -0.08 8.44 11.78
C ARG A 11 -0.34 8.57 10.29
N VAL A 12 -0.22 9.80 9.81
CA VAL A 12 -0.37 10.10 8.39
C VAL A 12 0.98 10.35 7.73
N THR A 13 2.04 10.46 8.51
CA THR A 13 3.40 10.63 8.00
C THR A 13 4.28 9.51 8.53
N GLY A 14 5.27 9.13 7.76
CA GLY A 14 6.17 8.05 8.12
C GLY A 14 6.83 7.47 6.89
N ASN A 15 7.04 6.16 6.91
CA ASN A 15 7.61 5.45 5.77
C ASN A 15 6.60 4.41 5.30
N PHE A 16 6.00 4.66 4.15
CA PHE A 16 4.96 3.82 3.59
C PHE A 16 5.41 3.27 2.25
N LYS A 17 5.17 1.99 2.03
CA LYS A 17 5.50 1.34 0.77
C LYS A 17 4.23 0.84 0.12
N LEU A 18 4.06 1.19 -1.14
CA LEU A 18 2.93 0.72 -1.93
C LEU A 18 3.37 -0.50 -2.73
N TYR A 19 2.72 -1.62 -2.48
CA TYR A 19 2.90 -2.84 -3.26
C TYR A 19 1.68 -3.05 -4.14
N VAL A 20 1.93 -3.50 -5.35
CA VAL A 20 0.86 -3.69 -6.34
C VAL A 20 0.97 -5.07 -6.97
N MET A 21 -0.17 -5.53 -7.49
CA MET A 21 -0.25 -6.76 -8.26
C MET A 21 -1.06 -6.43 -9.51
N PHE A 22 -0.44 -6.62 -10.67
CA PHE A 22 -1.09 -6.33 -11.93
C PHE A 22 -1.94 -7.51 -12.40
N ASN A 23 -2.85 -7.25 -13.33
CA ASN A 23 -3.81 -8.25 -13.81
C ASN A 23 -3.18 -9.53 -14.32
N ASN A 24 -1.96 -9.46 -14.84
CA ASN A 24 -1.30 -10.60 -15.44
C ASN A 24 -0.20 -11.18 -14.55
N SER A 25 -0.22 -10.86 -13.26
CA SER A 25 0.83 -11.29 -12.33
C SER A 25 0.20 -11.80 -11.05
N ASN A 26 0.87 -12.76 -10.41
CA ASN A 26 0.48 -13.26 -9.10
C ASN A 26 1.42 -12.80 -8.00
N ASP A 27 2.36 -11.92 -8.32
CA ASP A 27 3.38 -11.49 -7.39
C ASP A 27 3.18 -10.04 -6.98
N TRP A 28 3.47 -9.78 -5.70
CA TRP A 28 3.51 -8.41 -5.21
C TRP A 28 4.79 -7.72 -5.70
N THR A 29 4.62 -6.52 -6.22
CA THR A 29 5.73 -5.72 -6.71
C THR A 29 5.76 -4.41 -5.96
N LEU A 30 6.91 -4.04 -5.43
CA LEU A 30 7.06 -2.73 -4.80
C LEU A 30 6.97 -1.66 -5.88
N TRP A 31 5.96 -0.80 -5.76
CA TRP A 31 5.76 0.27 -6.72
C TRP A 31 6.57 1.51 -6.36
N LYS A 32 6.40 1.98 -5.13
CA LYS A 32 7.02 3.23 -4.71
C LYS A 32 6.91 3.40 -3.21
N SER A 33 7.84 4.14 -2.63
CA SER A 33 7.81 4.51 -1.21
C SER A 33 7.39 5.96 -1.06
N PHE A 34 6.70 6.25 0.04
CA PHE A 34 6.15 7.57 0.32
C PHE A 34 6.40 7.94 1.77
N ASN A 35 6.48 9.24 2.03
CA ASN A 35 6.56 9.75 3.40
C ASN A 35 5.19 10.15 3.94
N ASP A 36 4.20 10.20 3.09
CA ASP A 36 2.85 10.63 3.43
C ASP A 36 1.86 9.54 3.06
N LEU A 37 1.03 9.13 4.01
CA LEU A 37 0.09 8.05 3.79
C LEU A 37 -0.94 8.41 2.71
N GLU A 38 -1.38 9.66 2.70
CA GLU A 38 -2.39 10.10 1.74
C GLU A 38 -1.86 10.04 0.32
N ASP A 39 -0.60 10.44 0.12
CA ASP A 39 0.04 10.35 -1.19
C ASP A 39 0.16 8.89 -1.64
N CYS A 40 0.54 8.02 -0.70
CA CYS A 40 0.64 6.60 -0.97
C CYS A 40 -0.71 6.02 -1.38
N TYR A 41 -1.75 6.38 -0.64
CA TYR A 41 -3.09 5.91 -0.91
C TYR A 41 -3.59 6.38 -2.27
N SER A 42 -3.33 7.65 -2.61
CA SER A 42 -3.79 8.26 -3.85
C SER A 42 -3.07 7.72 -5.09
N GLU A 43 -1.84 7.28 -4.93
CA GLU A 43 -1.06 6.78 -6.06
C GLU A 43 -1.73 5.60 -6.76
N ARG A 44 -2.52 4.82 -6.03
CA ARG A 44 -3.22 3.67 -6.59
C ARG A 44 -4.11 4.05 -7.77
N PHE A 45 -4.64 5.27 -7.77
CA PHE A 45 -5.60 5.70 -8.78
C PHE A 45 -4.96 6.09 -10.10
N VAL A 46 -3.63 6.21 -10.14
CA VAL A 46 -2.91 6.56 -11.37
C VAL A 46 -2.20 5.37 -11.99
N ILE A 47 -2.26 4.20 -11.36
CA ILE A 47 -1.58 3.01 -11.86
C ILE A 47 -2.53 2.24 -12.79
N PRO A 48 -2.15 2.05 -14.06
CA PRO A 48 -3.01 1.31 -14.99
C PRO A 48 -2.93 -0.20 -14.74
N ASN A 49 -4.04 -0.90 -15.04
CA ASN A 49 -4.12 -2.36 -14.95
C ASN A 49 -3.87 -2.90 -13.55
N LEU A 50 -4.16 -2.11 -12.55
CA LEU A 50 -3.98 -2.50 -11.16
C LEU A 50 -5.06 -3.51 -10.77
N TYR A 51 -4.62 -4.64 -10.20
CA TYR A 51 -5.53 -5.69 -9.78
C TYR A 51 -5.69 -5.67 -8.26
N ASN A 52 -4.57 -5.75 -7.54
CA ASN A 52 -4.56 -5.67 -6.08
C ASN A 52 -3.50 -4.68 -5.64
N SER A 53 -3.70 -4.10 -4.47
CA SER A 53 -2.70 -3.21 -3.87
C SER A 53 -2.71 -3.35 -2.37
N LYS A 54 -1.57 -3.02 -1.76
CA LYS A 54 -1.48 -2.95 -0.31
C LYS A 54 -0.46 -1.89 0.08
N ILE A 55 -0.67 -1.34 1.26
CA ILE A 55 0.26 -0.36 1.83
C ILE A 55 0.87 -0.97 3.08
N VAL A 56 2.18 -0.90 3.17
CA VAL A 56 2.95 -1.40 4.31
C VAL A 56 3.64 -0.23 4.96
N GLU A 57 3.41 -0.06 6.25
CA GLU A 57 4.14 0.94 7.05
C GLU A 57 5.42 0.30 7.58
N VAL A 58 6.53 1.03 7.49
CA VAL A 58 7.82 0.59 8.03
C VAL A 58 8.13 1.46 9.23
N ALA A 59 8.25 0.84 10.38
CA ALA A 59 8.57 1.54 11.62
C ALA A 59 10.07 1.84 11.70
N SER A 60 10.45 2.70 12.64
CA SER A 60 11.83 3.10 12.81
C SER A 60 12.76 1.95 13.17
N ASP A 61 12.22 0.89 13.78
CA ASP A 61 13.01 -0.30 14.14
C ASP A 61 13.08 -1.31 13.00
N GLY A 62 12.50 -0.99 11.84
CA GLY A 62 12.51 -1.87 10.67
C GLY A 62 11.34 -2.83 10.60
N SER A 63 10.52 -2.89 11.62
CA SER A 63 9.33 -3.74 11.58
C SER A 63 8.31 -3.18 10.58
N THR A 64 7.47 -4.06 10.05
CA THR A 64 6.50 -3.67 9.05
C THR A 64 5.10 -4.08 9.47
N GLU A 65 4.12 -3.31 9.00
CA GLU A 65 2.72 -3.60 9.27
C GLU A 65 1.92 -3.27 8.02
N GLU A 66 1.07 -4.22 7.60
CA GLU A 66 0.17 -4.00 6.47
C GLU A 66 -1.05 -3.23 6.98
N ILE A 67 -1.18 -1.98 6.54
CA ILE A 67 -2.20 -1.09 7.07
C ILE A 67 -3.36 -0.85 6.12
N PHE A 68 -3.26 -1.38 4.89
CA PHE A 68 -4.31 -1.22 3.89
C PHE A 68 -4.21 -2.32 2.86
N PHE A 69 -5.38 -2.84 2.44
CA PHE A 69 -5.48 -3.79 1.36
C PHE A 69 -6.60 -3.41 0.41
N TYR A 70 -6.37 -3.58 -0.86
CA TYR A 70 -7.41 -3.56 -1.87
C TYR A 70 -7.25 -4.84 -2.69
N MET A 71 -8.25 -5.71 -2.62
CA MET A 71 -8.24 -7.00 -3.31
C MET A 71 -9.44 -7.07 -4.23
N ASP A 72 -9.18 -7.38 -5.47
CA ASP A 72 -10.25 -7.54 -6.45
C ASP A 72 -10.78 -8.98 -6.49
#